data_2f44472230dad379fabaddd16acf0bbe
#
_entry.id   2f44472230dad379fabaddd16acf0bbe
#
_cell.length_a   1.000
_cell.length_b   1.000
_cell.length_c   1.000
_cell.angle_alpha   90.00
_cell.angle_beta   90.00
_cell.angle_gamma   90.00
#
_symmetry.space_group_name_H-M   'P 1'
#
loop_
_entity.id
_entity.type
_entity.pdbx_description
1 polymer ?
#
loop_
_entity_poly.entity_id
_entity_poly.type
_entity_poly.pdbx_seq_one_letter_code
_entity_poly.pdbx_strand_id
1 'polypeptide(L)' 'MKVELKPIIDALKHDAKQLEHHARKLRTTSPNLEAEAEEIDDRVESIRKQIEILEQWE' A
#
# COMPACT_ATOMS: atom_id res chain seq x y z
N MET A 1 -1.99 28.62 -2.83
CA MET A 1 -1.47 27.75 -1.79
C MET A 1 -0.95 26.48 -2.41
N LYS A 2 0.34 26.19 -2.23
CA LYS A 2 0.92 24.96 -2.73
C LYS A 2 0.71 23.86 -1.70
N VAL A 3 -0.01 22.83 -2.07
CA VAL A 3 -0.12 21.64 -1.25
C VAL A 3 1.12 20.80 -1.52
N GLU A 4 1.88 20.52 -0.47
CA GLU A 4 3.03 19.65 -0.61
C GLU A 4 2.56 18.21 -0.70
N LEU A 5 2.79 17.57 -1.84
CA LEU A 5 2.39 16.20 -2.09
C LEU A 5 3.39 15.19 -1.54
N LYS A 6 4.65 15.60 -1.40
CA LYS A 6 5.71 14.69 -0.98
C LYS A 6 5.43 13.99 0.35
N PRO A 7 5.01 14.69 1.43
CA PRO A 7 4.69 13.99 2.68
C PRO A 7 3.53 13.01 2.53
N ILE A 8 2.56 13.34 1.68
CA ILE A 8 1.41 12.47 1.42
C ILE A 8 1.87 11.21 0.68
N ILE A 9 2.69 11.38 -0.34
CA ILE A 9 3.24 10.27 -1.11
C ILE A 9 4.09 9.37 -0.22
N ASP A 10 4.94 9.95 0.62
CA ASP A 10 5.78 9.19 1.55
C ASP A 10 4.93 8.40 2.54
N ALA A 11 3.87 8.99 3.05
CA ALA A 11 2.95 8.31 3.97
C ALA A 11 2.27 7.12 3.27
N LEU A 12 1.82 7.32 2.04
CA LEU A 12 1.19 6.25 1.25
C LEU A 12 2.18 5.11 0.96
N LYS A 13 3.42 5.45 0.62
CA LYS A 13 4.47 4.45 0.39
C LYS A 13 4.74 3.63 1.64
N HIS A 14 4.76 4.29 2.79
CA HIS A 14 4.95 3.63 4.07
C HIS A 14 3.79 2.68 4.37
N ASP A 15 2.55 3.13 4.18
CA ASP A 15 1.36 2.32 4.40
C ASP A 15 1.36 1.09 3.49
N ALA A 16 1.70 1.27 2.22
CA ALA A 16 1.78 0.16 1.27
C ALA A 16 2.80 -0.89 1.72
N LYS A 17 3.96 -0.45 2.19
CA LYS A 17 4.99 -1.35 2.72
C LYS A 17 4.53 -2.12 3.93
N GLN A 18 3.84 -1.45 4.86
CA GLN A 18 3.30 -2.09 6.05
C GLN A 18 2.28 -3.16 5.69
N LEU A 19 1.39 -2.84 4.75
CA LEU A 19 0.38 -3.79 4.30
C LEU A 19 1.00 -4.99 3.58
N GLU A 20 2.01 -4.77 2.74
CA GLU A 20 2.73 -5.86 2.07
C GLU A 20 3.37 -6.80 3.08
N HIS A 21 3.99 -6.24 4.10
CA HIS A 21 4.63 -7.02 5.16
C HIS A 21 3.58 -7.83 5.92
N HIS A 22 2.44 -7.22 6.21
CA HIS A 22 1.35 -7.88 6.90
C HIS A 22 0.79 -9.05 6.08
N ALA A 23 0.58 -8.85 4.79
CA ALA A 23 0.09 -9.91 3.89
C ALA A 23 1.07 -11.08 3.83
N ARG A 24 2.36 -10.79 3.72
CA ARG A 24 3.41 -11.81 3.71
C ARG A 24 3.41 -12.62 5.00
N LYS A 25 3.24 -11.93 6.13
CA LYS A 25 3.20 -12.56 7.44
C LYS A 25 2.00 -13.49 7.58
N LEU A 26 0.84 -13.05 7.08
CA LEU A 26 -0.37 -13.88 7.09
C LEU A 26 -0.18 -15.16 6.30
N ARG A 27 0.41 -15.05 5.10
CA ARG A 27 0.66 -16.21 4.26
C ARG A 27 1.62 -17.21 4.90
N THR A 28 2.61 -16.71 5.63
CA THR A 28 3.60 -17.55 6.29
C THR A 28 3.04 -18.19 7.55
N THR A 29 2.21 -17.45 8.28
CA THR A 29 1.70 -17.91 9.59
C THR A 29 0.52 -18.87 9.43
N SER A 30 -0.35 -18.61 8.45
CA SER A 30 -1.54 -19.42 8.26
C SER A 30 -1.95 -19.45 6.79
N PRO A 31 -1.72 -20.56 6.07
CA PRO A 31 -2.15 -20.67 4.66
C PRO A 31 -3.65 -20.50 4.46
N ASN A 32 -4.43 -20.70 5.52
CA ASN A 32 -5.88 -20.54 5.44
C ASN A 32 -6.32 -19.07 5.32
N LEU A 33 -5.40 -18.15 5.55
CA LEU A 33 -5.67 -16.71 5.48
C LEU A 33 -5.27 -16.11 4.13
N GLU A 34 -5.16 -16.93 3.09
CA GLU A 34 -4.79 -16.47 1.75
C GLU A 34 -5.78 -15.43 1.21
N ALA A 35 -7.07 -15.64 1.45
CA ALA A 35 -8.09 -14.69 0.99
C ALA A 35 -7.90 -13.31 1.63
N GLU A 36 -7.61 -13.27 2.91
CA GLU A 36 -7.34 -12.03 3.62
C GLU A 36 -6.07 -11.36 3.11
N ALA A 37 -5.04 -12.16 2.82
CA ALA A 37 -3.79 -11.65 2.25
C ALA A 37 -4.03 -11.06 0.86
N GLU A 38 -4.87 -11.67 0.04
CA GLU A 38 -5.22 -11.15 -1.28
C GLU A 38 -5.96 -9.80 -1.19
N GLU A 39 -6.85 -9.66 -0.22
CA GLU A 39 -7.53 -8.39 0.01
C GLU A 39 -6.54 -7.28 0.36
N ILE A 40 -5.54 -7.61 1.17
CA ILE A 40 -4.48 -6.67 1.52
C ILE A 40 -3.66 -6.31 0.29
N ASP A 41 -3.31 -7.30 -0.54
CA ASP A 41 -2.58 -7.06 -1.79
C ASP A 41 -3.35 -6.13 -2.73
N ASP A 42 -4.67 -6.31 -2.84
CA ASP A 42 -5.52 -5.44 -3.65
C ASP A 42 -5.50 -4.01 -3.13
N ARG A 43 -5.51 -3.84 -1.82
CA ARG A 43 -5.42 -2.52 -1.20
C ARG A 43 -4.06 -1.87 -1.48
N VAL A 44 -2.98 -2.65 -1.40
CA VAL A 44 -1.64 -2.17 -1.73
C VAL A 44 -1.58 -1.69 -3.17
N GLU A 45 -2.16 -2.44 -4.09
CA GLU A 45 -2.20 -2.06 -5.50
C GLU A 45 -2.94 -0.75 -5.71
N SER A 46 -4.09 -0.58 -5.03
CA SER A 46 -4.85 0.68 -5.09
C SER A 46 -4.03 1.85 -4.57
N ILE A 47 -3.31 1.66 -3.46
CA ILE A 47 -2.45 2.70 -2.89
C ILE A 47 -1.33 3.05 -3.86
N ARG A 48 -0.73 2.07 -4.51
CA ARG A 48 0.34 2.29 -5.49
C ARG A 48 -0.16 3.09 -6.69
N LYS A 49 -1.37 2.83 -7.15
CA LYS A 49 -1.98 3.60 -8.24
C LYS A 49 -2.19 5.05 -7.83
N GLN A 50 -2.63 5.28 -6.59
CA GLN A 50 -2.77 6.64 -6.07
C GLN A 50 -1.42 7.35 -6.00
N ILE A 51 -0.37 6.65 -5.59
CA ILE A 51 0.98 7.19 -5.55
C ILE A 51 1.41 7.62 -6.95
N GLU A 52 1.20 6.78 -7.96
CA GLU A 52 1.54 7.11 -9.34
C GLU A 52 0.84 8.39 -9.81
N ILE A 53 -0.45 8.50 -9.51
CA ILE A 53 -1.23 9.68 -9.89
C ILE A 53 -0.66 10.92 -9.21
N LEU A 54 -0.38 10.85 -7.93
CA LEU A 54 0.16 11.97 -7.17
C LEU A 54 1.56 12.36 -7.63
N GLU A 55 2.38 11.38 -7.99
CA GLU A 55 3.72 11.65 -8.50
C GLU A 55 3.70 12.41 -9.82
N GLN A 56 2.68 12.21 -10.64
CA GLN A 56 2.50 12.95 -11.88
C GLN A 56 2.15 14.41 -11.63
N TRP A 57 1.65 14.74 -10.46
CA TRP A 57 1.25 16.11 -10.10
C TRP A 57 2.38 16.90 -9.45
N GLU A 58 3.48 16.27 -9.14
CA GLU A 58 4.66 16.96 -8.54
C GLU A 58 5.32 17.95 -9.53
#